data_a91435a28978366d69ad7040e9e121cf
#
_entry.id   a91435a28978366d69ad7040e9e121cf
#
_cell.length_a   1.000
_cell.length_b   1.000
_cell.length_c   1.000
_cell.angle_alpha   90.00
_cell.angle_beta   90.00
_cell.angle_gamma   90.00
#
_symmetry.space_group_name_H-M   'P 1'
#
loop_
_entity.id
_entity.type
_entity.pdbx_description
1 polymer ?
#
loop_
_entity_poly.entity_id
_entity_poly.type
_entity_poly.pdbx_seq_one_letter_code
_entity_poly.pdbx_strand_id
1 'polypeptide(L)'
;MGLVKGDTLTTAPTLTCTADGMTVGKFDIVPSGADAGNNYEITYVNGTLTVSRRHSSPSSTTPDPEPTPDNSTSFSDVPANAYFADAVEWAVNKGITNGLTDTMFGPYASCTRAQIVTFLWRAAGSPEPKTASSFTDVPANAYYAKAVAWAVENGITNGMTETTFAPNATCTRGQSVTFLHRALKGTASGSTNFTDVKSDAFYADAISW
;
A
#
# COMPACT_ATOMS: atom_id res chain seq x y z
N MET A 1 -18.24 -4.14 32.99
CA MET A 1 -17.25 -4.51 34.01
C MET A 1 -16.18 -5.32 33.33
N GLY A 2 -14.90 -5.13 33.66
CA GLY A 2 -13.79 -5.86 33.09
C GLY A 2 -13.01 -6.58 34.18
N LEU A 3 -11.89 -7.20 33.81
CA LEU A 3 -10.98 -7.83 34.76
C LEU A 3 -10.40 -6.79 35.74
N VAL A 4 -10.10 -7.19 36.96
CA VAL A 4 -9.42 -6.35 37.96
C VAL A 4 -7.99 -6.07 37.45
N LYS A 5 -7.46 -4.89 37.81
CA LYS A 5 -6.12 -4.46 37.37
C LYS A 5 -5.06 -5.48 37.74
N GLY A 6 -4.44 -6.08 36.74
CA GLY A 6 -3.39 -7.09 36.88
C GLY A 6 -3.85 -8.51 36.50
N ASP A 7 -5.15 -8.76 36.38
CA ASP A 7 -5.66 -10.06 35.96
C ASP A 7 -5.76 -10.15 34.45
N THR A 8 -5.55 -11.34 33.91
CA THR A 8 -5.64 -11.65 32.48
C THR A 8 -6.53 -12.86 32.25
N LEU A 9 -7.07 -12.99 31.04
CA LEU A 9 -7.77 -14.22 30.65
C LEU A 9 -6.76 -15.39 30.63
N THR A 10 -7.14 -16.48 31.24
CA THR A 10 -6.41 -17.75 31.20
C THR A 10 -6.51 -18.38 29.80
N THR A 11 -7.69 -18.22 29.17
CA THR A 11 -7.94 -18.63 27.78
C THR A 11 -8.68 -17.51 27.05
N ALA A 12 -8.16 -17.11 25.88
CA ALA A 12 -8.81 -16.11 25.03
C ALA A 12 -10.07 -16.70 24.37
N PRO A 13 -11.10 -15.87 24.10
CA PRO A 13 -12.31 -16.34 23.41
C PRO A 13 -12.01 -16.75 21.96
N THR A 14 -12.70 -17.79 21.51
CA THR A 14 -12.79 -18.13 20.09
C THR A 14 -14.00 -17.42 19.49
N LEU A 15 -13.81 -16.78 18.34
CA LEU A 15 -14.89 -16.13 17.59
C LEU A 15 -15.31 -17.02 16.42
N THR A 16 -16.62 -17.28 16.30
CA THR A 16 -17.19 -17.99 15.16
C THR A 16 -18.18 -17.09 14.42
N CYS A 17 -18.23 -17.20 13.10
CA CYS A 17 -19.17 -16.50 12.24
C CYS A 17 -19.53 -17.39 11.07
N THR A 18 -20.83 -17.42 10.67
CA THR A 18 -21.32 -18.24 9.56
C THR A 18 -21.31 -17.51 8.21
N ALA A 19 -20.80 -16.27 8.17
CA ALA A 19 -20.68 -15.53 6.91
C ALA A 19 -19.72 -16.22 5.95
N ASP A 20 -20.19 -16.47 4.71
CA ASP A 20 -19.40 -17.03 3.62
C ASP A 20 -18.63 -15.96 2.81
N GLY A 21 -18.81 -14.69 3.16
CA GLY A 21 -18.24 -13.55 2.45
C GLY A 21 -18.94 -13.16 1.14
N MET A 22 -19.89 -13.97 0.66
CA MET A 22 -20.61 -13.77 -0.60
C MET A 22 -22.09 -13.42 -0.40
N THR A 23 -22.71 -13.98 0.65
CA THR A 23 -24.13 -13.77 0.94
C THR A 23 -24.33 -12.43 1.66
N VAL A 24 -25.12 -11.53 1.04
CA VAL A 24 -25.51 -10.23 1.65
C VAL A 24 -26.43 -10.49 2.83
N GLY A 25 -26.08 -9.90 3.98
CA GLY A 25 -26.88 -10.09 5.20
C GLY A 25 -26.14 -9.62 6.44
N LYS A 26 -26.81 -9.85 7.57
CA LYS A 26 -26.21 -9.67 8.90
C LYS A 26 -25.96 -11.06 9.49
N PHE A 27 -24.76 -11.26 9.97
CA PHE A 27 -24.30 -12.53 10.54
C PHE A 27 -23.79 -12.24 11.95
N ASP A 28 -24.13 -13.15 12.87
CA ASP A 28 -23.65 -13.02 14.24
C ASP A 28 -22.19 -13.48 14.35
N ILE A 29 -21.39 -12.71 15.07
CA ILE A 29 -20.08 -13.11 15.55
C ILE A 29 -20.27 -13.61 16.96
N VAL A 30 -20.12 -14.91 17.17
CA VAL A 30 -20.39 -15.58 18.44
C VAL A 30 -19.08 -15.87 19.17
N PRO A 31 -18.79 -15.18 20.28
CA PRO A 31 -17.64 -15.50 21.14
C PRO A 31 -17.94 -16.69 22.04
N SER A 32 -16.94 -17.53 22.29
CA SER A 32 -17.06 -18.68 23.20
C SER A 32 -15.71 -19.13 23.75
N GLY A 33 -15.70 -19.97 24.79
CA GLY A 33 -14.52 -20.68 25.26
C GLY A 33 -13.48 -19.84 25.97
N ALA A 34 -13.79 -18.61 26.40
CA ALA A 34 -12.89 -17.84 27.25
C ALA A 34 -12.89 -18.39 28.69
N ASP A 35 -11.74 -18.28 29.36
CA ASP A 35 -11.59 -18.59 30.77
C ASP A 35 -10.84 -17.46 31.48
N ALA A 36 -11.34 -17.03 32.63
CA ALA A 36 -10.74 -16.01 33.47
C ALA A 36 -10.46 -16.52 34.90
N GLY A 37 -10.54 -17.84 35.10
CA GLY A 37 -10.40 -18.47 36.42
C GLY A 37 -11.66 -18.38 37.28
N ASN A 38 -11.62 -19.03 38.42
CA ASN A 38 -12.80 -19.25 39.29
C ASN A 38 -13.42 -17.98 39.92
N ASN A 39 -12.77 -16.84 39.80
CA ASN A 39 -13.21 -15.58 40.38
C ASN A 39 -14.07 -14.74 39.46
N TYR A 40 -14.30 -15.19 38.22
CA TYR A 40 -15.00 -14.44 37.19
C TYR A 40 -16.09 -15.28 36.52
N GLU A 41 -17.23 -14.66 36.30
CA GLU A 41 -18.29 -15.16 35.43
C GLU A 41 -18.21 -14.41 34.10
N ILE A 42 -18.06 -15.15 33.01
CA ILE A 42 -17.91 -14.58 31.66
C ILE A 42 -19.28 -14.54 30.98
N THR A 43 -19.73 -13.32 30.66
CA THR A 43 -20.92 -13.10 29.83
C THR A 43 -20.49 -12.76 28.42
N TYR A 44 -20.96 -13.52 27.42
CA TYR A 44 -20.70 -13.28 26.01
C TYR A 44 -21.78 -12.38 25.41
N VAL A 45 -21.35 -11.41 24.59
CA VAL A 45 -22.23 -10.58 23.79
C VAL A 45 -21.88 -10.78 22.33
N ASN A 46 -22.84 -11.19 21.51
CA ASN A 46 -22.62 -11.38 20.08
C ASN A 46 -22.30 -10.05 19.39
N GLY A 47 -21.33 -10.07 18.50
CA GLY A 47 -21.11 -9.01 17.52
C GLY A 47 -21.95 -9.23 16.27
N THR A 48 -22.01 -8.24 15.38
CA THR A 48 -22.70 -8.38 14.10
C THR A 48 -21.75 -8.01 12.96
N LEU A 49 -21.58 -8.93 12.00
CA LEU A 49 -20.95 -8.67 10.71
C LEU A 49 -22.03 -8.35 9.68
N THR A 50 -21.94 -7.20 9.02
CA THR A 50 -22.84 -6.85 7.91
C THR A 50 -22.12 -7.01 6.58
N VAL A 51 -22.61 -7.89 5.73
CA VAL A 51 -22.19 -8.03 4.34
C VAL A 51 -23.18 -7.29 3.45
N SER A 52 -22.71 -6.27 2.72
CA SER A 52 -23.54 -5.42 1.85
C SER A 52 -23.11 -5.54 0.40
N ARG A 53 -24.05 -5.48 -0.54
CA ARG A 53 -23.69 -5.28 -1.95
C ARG A 53 -23.21 -3.84 -2.16
N ARG A 54 -22.19 -3.68 -2.97
CA ARG A 54 -21.80 -2.35 -3.46
C ARG A 54 -22.95 -1.80 -4.30
N HIS A 55 -23.50 -0.66 -3.93
CA HIS A 55 -24.52 0.03 -4.73
C HIS A 55 -23.82 0.71 -5.90
N SER A 56 -23.98 0.18 -7.11
CA SER A 56 -23.70 0.91 -8.33
C SER A 56 -24.83 1.92 -8.52
N SER A 57 -24.52 3.21 -8.48
CA SER A 57 -25.47 4.27 -8.85
C SER A 57 -25.96 4.04 -10.29
N PRO A 58 -27.25 4.21 -10.59
CA PRO A 58 -27.74 4.11 -11.96
C PRO A 58 -27.22 5.30 -12.76
N SER A 59 -26.35 5.07 -13.70
CA SER A 59 -25.98 6.04 -14.73
C SER A 59 -26.34 5.49 -16.10
N SER A 60 -27.25 6.23 -16.75
CA SER A 60 -27.47 6.43 -18.19
C SER A 60 -27.09 5.31 -19.17
N THR A 61 -28.11 4.92 -19.93
CA THR A 61 -28.09 4.17 -21.19
C THR A 61 -27.01 4.64 -22.18
N THR A 62 -25.99 3.81 -22.36
CA THR A 62 -25.17 3.72 -23.57
C THR A 62 -24.92 2.24 -23.87
N PRO A 63 -24.77 1.84 -25.16
CA PRO A 63 -24.75 0.42 -25.53
C PRO A 63 -23.55 -0.31 -24.92
N ASP A 64 -23.83 -1.57 -24.56
CA ASP A 64 -22.94 -2.58 -23.99
C ASP A 64 -21.57 -2.61 -24.69
N PRO A 65 -20.46 -2.28 -24.02
CA PRO A 65 -19.15 -2.59 -24.55
C PRO A 65 -18.87 -4.09 -24.33
N GLU A 66 -18.39 -4.69 -25.39
CA GLU A 66 -17.79 -6.03 -25.48
C GLU A 66 -17.09 -6.45 -24.17
N PRO A 67 -17.21 -7.71 -23.71
CA PRO A 67 -16.62 -8.15 -22.45
C PRO A 67 -15.10 -7.89 -22.48
N THR A 68 -14.65 -6.94 -21.68
CA THR A 68 -13.23 -6.74 -21.42
C THR A 68 -12.69 -8.04 -20.81
N PRO A 69 -11.52 -8.53 -21.23
CA PRO A 69 -10.93 -9.71 -20.65
C PRO A 69 -10.79 -9.50 -19.13
N ASP A 70 -11.27 -10.49 -18.38
CA ASP A 70 -11.13 -10.57 -16.93
C ASP A 70 -9.61 -10.63 -16.61
N ASN A 71 -9.03 -9.47 -16.40
CA ASN A 71 -7.63 -9.29 -16.10
C ASN A 71 -7.47 -9.05 -14.59
N SER A 72 -8.28 -9.76 -13.80
CA SER A 72 -8.15 -9.73 -12.34
C SER A 72 -6.76 -10.19 -11.95
N THR A 73 -5.98 -9.29 -11.40
CA THR A 73 -4.70 -9.64 -10.79
C THR A 73 -4.97 -10.66 -9.69
N SER A 74 -4.50 -11.88 -9.86
CA SER A 74 -4.79 -13.00 -8.96
C SER A 74 -3.94 -12.99 -7.67
N PHE A 75 -3.67 -11.78 -7.12
CA PHE A 75 -3.00 -11.68 -5.82
C PHE A 75 -3.97 -12.05 -4.70
N SER A 76 -3.64 -13.09 -3.96
CA SER A 76 -4.48 -13.61 -2.88
C SER A 76 -4.66 -12.64 -1.69
N ASP A 77 -3.77 -11.66 -1.57
CA ASP A 77 -3.75 -10.62 -0.53
C ASP A 77 -4.31 -9.26 -1.00
N VAL A 78 -4.92 -9.22 -2.20
CA VAL A 78 -5.60 -8.04 -2.76
C VAL A 78 -7.08 -8.36 -2.94
N PRO A 79 -7.92 -8.19 -1.90
CA PRO A 79 -9.36 -8.39 -2.05
C PRO A 79 -9.94 -7.41 -3.08
N ALA A 80 -10.85 -7.89 -3.94
CA ALA A 80 -11.45 -7.08 -5.00
C ALA A 80 -12.18 -5.81 -4.49
N ASN A 81 -12.59 -5.78 -3.23
CA ASN A 81 -13.23 -4.63 -2.59
C ASN A 81 -12.27 -3.74 -1.80
N ALA A 82 -10.96 -4.02 -1.81
CA ALA A 82 -9.97 -3.17 -1.17
C ALA A 82 -9.89 -1.80 -1.88
N TYR A 83 -9.71 -0.71 -1.13
CA TYR A 83 -9.62 0.64 -1.70
C TYR A 83 -8.45 0.81 -2.69
N PHE A 84 -7.46 -0.07 -2.62
CA PHE A 84 -6.28 -0.08 -3.48
C PHE A 84 -6.35 -1.09 -4.63
N ALA A 85 -7.41 -1.91 -4.73
CA ALA A 85 -7.49 -3.00 -5.71
C ALA A 85 -7.34 -2.50 -7.15
N ASP A 86 -8.12 -1.49 -7.53
CA ASP A 86 -8.08 -0.88 -8.87
C ASP A 86 -6.69 -0.28 -9.19
N ALA A 87 -6.03 0.31 -8.18
CA ALA A 87 -4.69 0.88 -8.34
C ALA A 87 -3.62 -0.21 -8.53
N VAL A 88 -3.74 -1.33 -7.81
CA VAL A 88 -2.85 -2.49 -7.98
C VAL A 88 -3.01 -3.09 -9.36
N GLU A 89 -4.26 -3.35 -9.79
CA GLU A 89 -4.56 -3.86 -11.12
C GLU A 89 -3.99 -2.95 -12.21
N TRP A 90 -4.26 -1.65 -12.13
CA TRP A 90 -3.70 -0.67 -13.06
C TRP A 90 -2.18 -0.71 -13.11
N ALA A 91 -1.51 -0.76 -11.96
CA ALA A 91 -0.06 -0.76 -11.88
C ALA A 91 0.56 -2.03 -12.48
N VAL A 92 -0.09 -3.19 -12.30
CA VAL A 92 0.32 -4.47 -12.91
C VAL A 92 0.11 -4.44 -14.43
N ASN A 93 -1.08 -4.00 -14.88
CA ASN A 93 -1.41 -3.89 -16.31
C ASN A 93 -0.48 -2.92 -17.06
N LYS A 94 0.03 -1.90 -16.37
CA LYS A 94 1.04 -0.98 -16.90
C LYS A 94 2.49 -1.48 -16.77
N GLY A 95 2.70 -2.68 -16.19
CA GLY A 95 4.04 -3.22 -15.99
C GLY A 95 4.87 -2.46 -14.95
N ILE A 96 4.23 -1.65 -14.10
CA ILE A 96 4.90 -0.86 -13.05
C ILE A 96 5.37 -1.79 -11.93
N THR A 97 4.55 -2.77 -11.58
CA THR A 97 4.85 -3.76 -10.54
C THR A 97 4.41 -5.16 -10.97
N ASN A 98 5.03 -6.19 -10.40
CA ASN A 98 4.63 -7.60 -10.56
C ASN A 98 4.27 -8.23 -9.20
N GLY A 99 4.11 -7.41 -8.15
CA GLY A 99 3.92 -7.92 -6.78
C GLY A 99 5.25 -8.30 -6.10
N LEU A 100 5.14 -8.90 -4.93
CA LEU A 100 6.27 -9.49 -4.20
C LEU A 100 6.56 -10.91 -4.69
N THR A 101 5.52 -11.65 -5.03
CA THR A 101 5.56 -12.98 -5.66
C THR A 101 4.45 -13.07 -6.72
N ASP A 102 4.36 -14.18 -7.43
CA ASP A 102 3.30 -14.42 -8.44
C ASP A 102 1.88 -14.38 -7.83
N THR A 103 1.74 -14.60 -6.53
CA THR A 103 0.44 -14.68 -5.84
C THR A 103 0.25 -13.66 -4.71
N MET A 104 1.27 -12.86 -4.39
CA MET A 104 1.26 -11.90 -3.29
C MET A 104 1.73 -10.54 -3.75
N PHE A 105 0.91 -9.52 -3.53
CA PHE A 105 1.27 -8.11 -3.78
C PHE A 105 2.00 -7.46 -2.60
N GLY A 106 1.60 -7.76 -1.37
CA GLY A 106 2.10 -7.17 -0.13
C GLY A 106 1.58 -5.75 0.12
N PRO A 107 0.24 -5.50 0.13
CA PRO A 107 -0.31 -4.14 0.16
C PRO A 107 0.05 -3.35 1.43
N TYR A 108 0.39 -4.04 2.50
CA TYR A 108 0.80 -3.45 3.77
C TYR A 108 2.30 -3.51 4.03
N ALA A 109 3.06 -4.06 3.09
CA ALA A 109 4.52 -4.10 3.19
C ALA A 109 5.12 -2.71 2.96
N SER A 110 6.18 -2.40 3.68
CA SER A 110 6.94 -1.17 3.44
C SER A 110 7.72 -1.29 2.13
N CYS A 111 7.67 -0.25 1.31
CA CYS A 111 8.50 -0.18 0.11
C CYS A 111 9.93 0.26 0.45
N THR A 112 10.90 -0.31 -0.26
CA THR A 112 12.27 0.19 -0.24
C THR A 112 12.45 1.38 -1.18
N ARG A 113 13.54 2.13 -1.00
CA ARG A 113 13.89 3.23 -1.91
C ARG A 113 14.09 2.75 -3.35
N ALA A 114 14.72 1.58 -3.52
CA ALA A 114 14.89 0.97 -4.84
C ALA A 114 13.55 0.62 -5.50
N GLN A 115 12.59 0.10 -4.75
CA GLN A 115 11.26 -0.22 -5.28
C GLN A 115 10.54 1.04 -5.76
N ILE A 116 10.54 2.12 -4.97
CA ILE A 116 9.85 3.37 -5.35
C ILE A 116 10.44 3.96 -6.63
N VAL A 117 11.77 4.10 -6.75
CA VAL A 117 12.36 4.64 -7.99
C VAL A 117 12.15 3.70 -9.19
N THR A 118 12.09 2.37 -8.95
CA THR A 118 11.79 1.40 -10.01
C THR A 118 10.35 1.55 -10.51
N PHE A 119 9.39 1.77 -9.62
CA PHE A 119 8.00 2.03 -10.01
C PHE A 119 7.88 3.30 -10.85
N LEU A 120 8.54 4.39 -10.44
CA LEU A 120 8.54 5.65 -11.20
C LEU A 120 9.21 5.50 -12.56
N TRP A 121 10.35 4.81 -12.63
CA TRP A 121 11.06 4.54 -13.87
C TRP A 121 10.21 3.72 -14.85
N ARG A 122 9.55 2.66 -14.36
CA ARG A 122 8.64 1.85 -15.18
C ARG A 122 7.40 2.64 -15.62
N ALA A 123 6.83 3.45 -14.75
CA ALA A 123 5.71 4.33 -15.09
C ALA A 123 6.09 5.35 -16.18
N ALA A 124 7.37 5.75 -16.25
CA ALA A 124 7.92 6.61 -17.30
C ALA A 124 8.25 5.84 -18.61
N GLY A 125 7.94 4.54 -18.70
CA GLY A 125 8.21 3.70 -19.87
C GLY A 125 9.61 3.08 -19.89
N SER A 126 10.26 2.98 -18.73
CA SER A 126 11.59 2.34 -18.57
C SER A 126 12.68 2.93 -19.48
N PRO A 127 12.85 4.26 -19.56
CA PRO A 127 13.83 4.86 -20.45
C PRO A 127 15.26 4.44 -20.09
N GLU A 128 16.07 4.15 -21.09
CA GLU A 128 17.47 3.76 -20.87
C GLU A 128 18.27 4.96 -20.35
N PRO A 129 18.95 4.84 -19.20
CA PRO A 129 19.81 5.91 -18.69
C PRO A 129 21.06 6.08 -19.54
N LYS A 130 21.56 7.30 -19.67
CA LYS A 130 22.75 7.63 -20.47
C LYS A 130 24.04 7.15 -19.81
N THR A 131 24.07 7.15 -18.49
CA THR A 131 25.23 6.78 -17.68
C THR A 131 24.81 5.82 -16.56
N ALA A 132 25.73 4.97 -16.12
CA ALA A 132 25.52 4.16 -14.93
C ALA A 132 25.51 5.04 -13.66
N SER A 133 24.84 4.56 -12.60
CA SER A 133 24.89 5.21 -11.30
C SER A 133 26.30 5.19 -10.72
N SER A 134 26.71 6.30 -10.09
CA SER A 134 27.99 6.42 -9.36
C SER A 134 27.92 5.92 -7.92
N PHE A 135 26.75 5.48 -7.45
CA PHE A 135 26.59 5.01 -6.07
C PHE A 135 27.24 3.64 -5.86
N THR A 136 28.09 3.54 -4.83
CA THR A 136 28.87 2.33 -4.53
C THR A 136 28.01 1.15 -4.03
N ASP A 137 26.82 1.44 -3.52
CA ASP A 137 25.83 0.48 -3.01
C ASP A 137 24.75 0.11 -4.04
N VAL A 138 24.97 0.46 -5.34
CA VAL A 138 24.09 0.11 -6.45
C VAL A 138 24.87 -0.78 -7.43
N PRO A 139 24.84 -2.12 -7.25
CA PRO A 139 25.49 -3.03 -8.18
C PRO A 139 24.92 -2.89 -9.60
N ALA A 140 25.78 -2.93 -10.61
CA ALA A 140 25.37 -2.74 -12.01
C ALA A 140 24.36 -3.80 -12.51
N ASN A 141 24.35 -4.98 -11.91
CA ASN A 141 23.44 -6.08 -12.22
C ASN A 141 22.16 -6.09 -11.35
N ALA A 142 22.00 -5.12 -10.45
CA ALA A 142 20.78 -5.03 -9.64
C ALA A 142 19.56 -4.65 -10.52
N TYR A 143 18.38 -5.22 -10.23
CA TYR A 143 17.14 -4.93 -10.99
C TYR A 143 16.78 -3.45 -11.02
N TYR A 144 17.22 -2.69 -10.03
CA TYR A 144 16.97 -1.26 -9.86
C TYR A 144 18.11 -0.37 -10.41
N ALA A 145 19.22 -0.94 -10.91
CA ALA A 145 20.39 -0.15 -11.30
C ALA A 145 20.05 0.92 -12.34
N LYS A 146 19.33 0.55 -13.40
CA LYS A 146 18.87 1.48 -14.44
C LYS A 146 17.88 2.51 -13.91
N ALA A 147 16.97 2.11 -13.04
CA ALA A 147 16.01 3.00 -12.42
C ALA A 147 16.67 4.06 -11.54
N VAL A 148 17.68 3.67 -10.76
CA VAL A 148 18.47 4.62 -9.94
C VAL A 148 19.27 5.58 -10.81
N ALA A 149 19.95 5.07 -11.86
CA ALA A 149 20.70 5.91 -12.79
C ALA A 149 19.78 6.94 -13.48
N TRP A 150 18.63 6.50 -13.99
CA TRP A 150 17.60 7.38 -14.56
C TRP A 150 17.08 8.43 -13.55
N ALA A 151 16.85 8.02 -12.31
CA ALA A 151 16.36 8.93 -11.27
C ALA A 151 17.38 10.02 -10.94
N VAL A 152 18.69 9.72 -10.97
CA VAL A 152 19.76 10.70 -10.82
C VAL A 152 19.80 11.65 -12.02
N GLU A 153 19.80 11.13 -13.24
CA GLU A 153 19.83 11.95 -14.48
C GLU A 153 18.65 12.93 -14.58
N ASN A 154 17.50 12.54 -14.05
CA ASN A 154 16.29 13.36 -14.05
C ASN A 154 16.11 14.21 -12.79
N GLY A 155 17.10 14.26 -11.90
CA GLY A 155 17.05 15.08 -10.67
C GLY A 155 16.01 14.59 -9.65
N ILE A 156 15.55 13.35 -9.77
CA ILE A 156 14.56 12.75 -8.85
C ILE A 156 15.22 12.45 -7.51
N THR A 157 16.48 11.99 -7.54
CA THR A 157 17.26 11.72 -6.33
C THR A 157 18.73 12.12 -6.51
N ASN A 158 19.35 12.52 -5.38
CA ASN A 158 20.79 12.75 -5.27
C ASN A 158 21.46 11.72 -4.35
N GLY A 159 20.76 10.62 -4.00
CA GLY A 159 21.23 9.65 -3.02
C GLY A 159 20.87 10.01 -1.58
N MET A 160 21.38 9.22 -0.65
CA MET A 160 21.40 9.54 0.78
C MET A 160 22.68 10.31 1.16
N THR A 161 23.76 10.01 0.46
CA THR A 161 25.04 10.73 0.47
C THR A 161 25.52 10.86 -0.98
N GLU A 162 26.66 11.52 -1.18
CA GLU A 162 27.28 11.64 -2.50
C GLU A 162 27.64 10.27 -3.14
N THR A 163 27.88 9.26 -2.31
CA THR A 163 28.35 7.94 -2.75
C THR A 163 27.38 6.79 -2.49
N THR A 164 26.26 7.04 -1.79
CA THR A 164 25.29 5.98 -1.43
C THR A 164 23.86 6.38 -1.75
N PHE A 165 23.11 5.43 -2.33
CA PHE A 165 21.67 5.55 -2.59
C PHE A 165 20.82 4.97 -1.47
N ALA A 166 21.32 3.98 -0.72
CA ALA A 166 20.64 3.15 0.26
C ALA A 166 19.41 2.42 -0.33
N PRO A 167 19.59 1.51 -1.31
CA PRO A 167 18.51 0.89 -2.07
C PRO A 167 17.53 0.10 -1.20
N ASN A 168 18.05 -0.58 -0.18
CA ASN A 168 17.26 -1.44 0.72
C ASN A 168 16.64 -0.71 1.92
N ALA A 169 16.95 0.57 2.10
CA ALA A 169 16.34 1.35 3.18
C ALA A 169 14.86 1.58 2.89
N THR A 170 14.03 1.54 3.94
CA THR A 170 12.61 1.87 3.85
C THR A 170 12.44 3.30 3.32
N CYS A 171 11.61 3.46 2.30
CA CYS A 171 11.28 4.77 1.76
C CYS A 171 10.20 5.42 2.64
N THR A 172 10.52 6.55 3.26
CA THR A 172 9.52 7.29 4.06
C THR A 172 8.48 7.95 3.16
N ARG A 173 7.29 8.29 3.71
CA ARG A 173 6.26 9.04 2.98
C ARG A 173 6.80 10.34 2.39
N GLY A 174 7.60 11.10 3.16
CA GLY A 174 8.24 12.33 2.68
C GLY A 174 9.19 12.09 1.52
N GLN A 175 9.98 11.02 1.55
CA GLN A 175 10.84 10.63 0.42
C GLN A 175 10.03 10.19 -0.79
N SER A 176 8.98 9.38 -0.60
CA SER A 176 8.12 8.89 -1.69
C SER A 176 7.44 10.03 -2.43
N VAL A 177 6.83 10.98 -1.71
CA VAL A 177 6.17 12.13 -2.33
C VAL A 177 7.17 13.07 -3.00
N THR A 178 8.38 13.22 -2.44
CA THR A 178 9.45 14.01 -3.08
C THR A 178 9.91 13.40 -4.40
N PHE A 179 10.09 12.06 -4.45
CA PHE A 179 10.42 11.37 -5.70
C PHE A 179 9.31 11.53 -6.74
N LEU A 180 8.04 11.39 -6.33
CA LEU A 180 6.89 11.56 -7.21
C LEU A 180 6.81 12.99 -7.76
N HIS A 181 6.88 13.99 -6.89
CA HIS A 181 6.85 15.42 -7.26
C HIS A 181 7.94 15.75 -8.29
N ARG A 182 9.17 15.30 -8.05
CA ARG A 182 10.30 15.53 -8.97
C ARG A 182 10.15 14.77 -10.29
N ALA A 183 9.67 13.51 -10.24
CA ALA A 183 9.44 12.71 -11.44
C ALA A 183 8.36 13.31 -12.36
N LEU A 184 7.32 13.90 -11.77
CA LEU A 184 6.23 14.55 -12.49
C LEU A 184 6.50 16.04 -12.78
N LYS A 185 7.67 16.56 -12.36
CA LYS A 185 8.06 18.00 -12.49
C LYS A 185 6.99 18.91 -11.92
N GLY A 186 6.44 18.52 -10.75
CA GLY A 186 5.41 19.27 -10.07
C GLY A 186 5.88 20.67 -9.68
N THR A 187 4.95 21.59 -9.57
CA THR A 187 5.22 22.96 -9.05
C THR A 187 4.43 23.12 -7.77
N ALA A 188 5.12 23.44 -6.68
CA ALA A 188 4.47 23.69 -5.40
C ALA A 188 3.46 24.85 -5.51
N SER A 189 2.27 24.68 -4.96
CA SER A 189 1.19 25.66 -5.02
C SER A 189 0.67 25.98 -3.62
N GLY A 190 1.35 26.87 -2.92
CA GLY A 190 0.91 27.33 -1.61
C GLY A 190 1.57 26.62 -0.42
N SER A 191 0.85 26.53 0.70
CA SER A 191 1.30 25.89 1.94
C SER A 191 0.40 24.71 2.31
N THR A 192 0.96 23.75 3.01
CA THR A 192 0.19 22.63 3.59
C THR A 192 -0.36 22.99 4.96
N ASN A 193 -1.51 22.42 5.33
CA ASN A 193 -2.11 22.54 6.66
C ASN A 193 -1.67 21.42 7.62
N PHE A 194 -0.77 20.54 7.20
CA PHE A 194 -0.27 19.47 8.06
C PHE A 194 0.68 20.02 9.12
N THR A 195 0.39 19.77 10.39
CA THR A 195 1.13 20.30 11.53
C THR A 195 2.51 19.67 11.72
N ASP A 196 2.73 18.48 11.14
CA ASP A 196 3.99 17.73 11.15
C ASP A 196 4.89 18.01 9.94
N VAL A 197 4.49 18.96 9.06
CA VAL A 197 5.27 19.38 7.90
C VAL A 197 5.86 20.76 8.16
N LYS A 198 7.17 20.79 8.50
CA LYS A 198 7.91 22.06 8.64
C LYS A 198 8.16 22.66 7.28
N SER A 199 8.10 24.00 7.19
CA SER A 199 8.28 24.73 5.92
C SER A 199 9.69 24.59 5.32
N ASP A 200 10.69 24.25 6.13
CA ASP A 200 12.08 24.02 5.72
C ASP A 200 12.40 22.53 5.45
N ALA A 201 11.41 21.66 5.58
CA ALA A 201 11.60 20.23 5.31
C ALA A 201 11.81 19.99 3.81
N PHE A 202 12.73 19.07 3.44
CA PHE A 202 13.06 18.74 2.04
C PHE A 202 11.86 18.25 1.21
N TYR A 203 10.78 17.84 1.88
CA TYR A 203 9.54 17.34 1.27
C TYR A 203 8.39 18.36 1.33
N ALA A 204 8.60 19.57 1.88
CA ALA A 204 7.52 20.54 2.07
C ALA A 204 6.87 20.95 0.74
N ASP A 205 7.68 21.28 -0.27
CA ASP A 205 7.20 21.64 -1.61
C ASP A 205 6.44 20.48 -2.27
N ALA A 206 6.91 19.26 -2.07
CA ALA A 206 6.27 18.07 -2.63
C ALA A 206 4.91 17.76 -1.98
N ILE A 207 4.72 18.13 -0.71
CA ILE A 207 3.44 17.97 -0.01
C ILE A 207 2.47 19.09 -0.37
N SER A 208 2.97 20.31 -0.63
CA SER A 208 2.13 21.44 -1.02
C SER A 208 1.71 21.41 -2.50
N TRP A 209 2.40 20.61 -3.31
CA TRP A 209 2.05 20.34 -4.72
C TRP A 209 0.83 19.45 -4.83
#